data_9093b0b933271c801b70301ad5b8bf38
#
_entry.id   9093b0b933271c801b70301ad5b8bf38
#
_cell.length_a   1.000
_cell.length_b   1.000
_cell.length_c   1.000
_cell.angle_alpha   90.00
_cell.angle_beta   90.00
_cell.angle_gamma   90.00
#
_symmetry.space_group_name_H-M   'P 1'
#
loop_
_entity.id
_entity.type
_entity.pdbx_description
1 polymer ?
#
loop_
_entity_poly.entity_id
_entity_poly.type
_entity_poly.pdbx_seq_one_letter_code
_entity_poly.pdbx_strand_id
1 'polypeptide(L)'
;MEVENKNAKHPFLMSMHSLEKKVEELMREFRIRQVQDPEYILLDNADFIQMFKISGRTAQNWRDEGLITYSQVKGKIYYKLTDIKRFLDTHRSN
;
A
#
# COMPACT_ATOMS: atom_id res chain seq x y z
N MET A 1 14.70 -2.83 19.17
CA MET A 1 14.68 -2.92 18.84
C MET A 1 14.83 -3.19 18.43
N GLU A 2 14.98 -3.52 18.19
CA GLU A 2 15.07 -3.80 17.70
C GLU A 2 15.01 -4.42 17.23
N VAL A 3 15.00 -4.91 17.44
CA VAL A 3 14.87 -5.42 16.82
C VAL A 3 14.61 -5.28 15.97
N GLU A 4 14.30 -4.99 16.12
CA GLU A 4 14.11 -4.66 15.27
C GLU A 4 14.84 -4.35 14.34
N ASN A 5 15.65 -4.37 14.49
CA ASN A 5 16.60 -4.19 13.69
C ASN A 5 16.78 -5.23 12.73
N LYS A 6 16.32 -6.34 12.98
CA LYS A 6 16.37 -7.34 12.11
C LYS A 6 15.73 -7.02 10.88
N ASN A 7 14.78 -6.17 10.91
CA ASN A 7 14.12 -5.78 9.73
C ASN A 7 14.99 -5.05 8.79
N ALA A 8 16.05 -4.53 9.27
CA ALA A 8 16.97 -3.82 8.44
C ALA A 8 17.67 -4.72 7.47
N LYS A 9 17.72 -5.99 7.74
CA LYS A 9 18.35 -6.91 6.85
C LYS A 9 17.54 -7.15 5.62
N HIS A 10 16.26 -6.80 5.65
CA HIS A 10 15.38 -7.04 4.54
C HIS A 10 14.60 -5.77 4.27
N PRO A 11 15.28 -4.78 3.70
CA PRO A 11 14.65 -3.48 3.52
C PRO A 11 13.40 -3.54 2.65
N PHE A 12 13.30 -4.51 1.76
CA PHE A 12 12.13 -4.61 0.94
C PHE A 12 11.01 -5.38 1.63
N LEU A 13 11.28 -5.89 2.83
CA LEU A 13 10.26 -6.57 3.61
C LEU A 13 9.87 -5.70 4.78
N MET A 14 9.49 -4.47 4.50
CA MET A 14 9.02 -3.61 5.52
C MET A 14 7.98 -4.30 6.31
N SER A 15 7.90 -4.06 7.60
CA SER A 15 6.89 -4.68 8.40
C SER A 15 5.53 -4.13 7.98
N MET A 16 4.51 -4.93 8.13
CA MET A 16 3.16 -4.50 7.83
C MET A 16 2.79 -3.31 8.69
N HIS A 17 3.29 -3.28 9.91
CA HIS A 17 3.01 -2.16 10.80
C HIS A 17 3.55 -0.85 10.22
N SER A 18 4.75 -0.87 9.66
CA SER A 18 5.33 0.33 9.07
C SER A 18 4.56 0.79 7.85
N LEU A 19 4.13 -0.16 7.02
CA LEU A 19 3.36 0.17 5.86
C LEU A 19 2.00 0.72 6.24
N GLU A 20 1.36 0.11 7.21
CA GLU A 20 0.07 0.52 7.69
C GLU A 20 0.13 1.94 8.23
N LYS A 21 1.18 2.22 8.99
CA LYS A 21 1.36 3.54 9.55
C LYS A 21 1.53 4.59 8.45
N LYS A 22 2.29 4.25 7.41
CA LYS A 22 2.50 5.17 6.33
C LYS A 22 1.20 5.46 5.58
N VAL A 23 0.40 4.45 5.35
CA VAL A 23 -0.87 4.63 4.69
C VAL A 23 -1.79 5.50 5.54
N GLU A 24 -1.80 5.27 6.85
CA GLU A 24 -2.62 6.07 7.73
C GLU A 24 -2.17 7.52 7.80
N GLU A 25 -0.88 7.75 7.71
CA GLU A 25 -0.37 9.10 7.68
C GLU A 25 -0.84 9.83 6.43
N LEU A 26 -0.83 9.15 5.30
CA LEU A 26 -1.32 9.73 4.07
C LEU A 26 -2.80 10.06 4.17
N MET A 27 -3.57 9.14 4.72
CA MET A 27 -5.00 9.36 4.87
C MET A 27 -5.28 10.53 5.79
N ARG A 28 -4.51 10.66 6.86
CA ARG A 28 -4.69 11.76 7.79
C ARG A 28 -4.34 13.09 7.13
N GLU A 29 -3.28 13.10 6.35
CA GLU A 29 -2.85 14.30 5.69
C GLU A 29 -3.90 14.82 4.71
N PHE A 30 -4.51 13.91 3.97
CA PHE A 30 -5.56 14.29 3.04
C PHE A 30 -6.79 14.83 3.79
N ARG A 31 -7.11 14.21 4.92
CA ARG A 31 -8.25 14.70 5.70
C ARG A 31 -7.99 16.09 6.23
N ILE A 32 -6.79 16.35 6.72
CA ILE A 32 -6.42 17.64 7.26
C ILE A 32 -6.54 18.71 6.20
N ARG A 33 -6.12 18.37 4.99
CA ARG A 33 -6.18 19.32 3.89
C ARG A 33 -7.57 19.42 3.30
N GLN A 34 -8.45 18.53 3.71
CA GLN A 34 -9.82 18.49 3.21
C GLN A 34 -9.87 18.40 1.70
N VAL A 35 -8.93 17.68 1.16
CA VAL A 35 -8.82 17.55 -0.29
C VAL A 35 -9.89 16.63 -0.83
N GLN A 36 -9.97 15.43 -0.29
CA GLN A 36 -10.91 14.44 -0.76
C GLN A 36 -11.05 13.33 0.23
N ASP A 37 -12.18 12.63 0.12
CA ASP A 37 -12.37 11.40 0.85
C ASP A 37 -11.34 10.39 0.34
N PRO A 38 -10.68 9.63 1.20
CA PRO A 38 -9.72 8.61 0.75
C PRO A 38 -10.27 7.65 -0.29
N GLU A 39 -11.58 7.50 -0.32
CA GLU A 39 -12.22 6.64 -1.30
C GLU A 39 -11.94 7.12 -2.73
N TYR A 40 -11.69 8.39 -2.91
CA TYR A 40 -11.46 8.96 -4.23
C TYR A 40 -10.00 9.23 -4.52
N ILE A 41 -9.11 8.79 -3.64
CA ILE A 41 -7.68 9.00 -3.87
C ILE A 41 -7.13 7.76 -4.56
N LEU A 42 -6.52 7.98 -5.70
CA LEU A 42 -5.97 6.89 -6.49
C LEU A 42 -4.46 6.97 -6.52
N LEU A 43 -3.84 5.81 -6.37
CA LEU A 43 -2.41 5.70 -6.57
C LEU A 43 -2.21 4.86 -7.82
N ASP A 44 -1.27 5.24 -8.68
CA ASP A 44 -1.01 4.41 -9.83
C ASP A 44 -0.08 3.28 -9.42
N ASN A 45 0.21 2.39 -10.38
CA ASN A 45 1.02 1.23 -10.07
C ASN A 45 2.43 1.59 -9.63
N ALA A 46 2.98 2.65 -10.21
CA ALA A 46 4.33 3.08 -9.85
C ALA A 46 4.35 3.57 -8.39
N ASP A 47 3.34 4.32 -8.00
CA ASP A 47 3.22 4.79 -6.62
C ASP A 47 3.08 3.62 -5.66
N PHE A 48 2.27 2.65 -6.04
CA PHE A 48 2.01 1.48 -5.21
C PHE A 48 3.30 0.68 -5.01
N ILE A 49 4.00 0.41 -6.09
CA ILE A 49 5.25 -0.33 -6.05
C ILE A 49 6.26 0.38 -5.15
N GLN A 50 6.34 1.68 -5.29
CA GLN A 50 7.27 2.47 -4.52
C GLN A 50 6.90 2.49 -3.05
N MET A 51 5.62 2.61 -2.76
CA MET A 51 5.15 2.64 -1.38
C MET A 51 5.44 1.33 -0.68
N PHE A 52 5.18 0.22 -1.35
CA PHE A 52 5.36 -1.10 -0.74
C PHE A 52 6.78 -1.64 -0.90
N LYS A 53 7.60 -0.98 -1.71
CA LYS A 53 8.96 -1.39 -1.98
C LYS A 53 9.02 -2.80 -2.52
N ILE A 54 8.20 -3.06 -3.52
CA ILE A 54 8.14 -4.37 -4.17
C ILE A 54 8.43 -4.18 -5.65
N SER A 55 8.61 -5.30 -6.34
CA SER A 55 8.83 -5.26 -7.77
C SER A 55 7.50 -5.19 -8.50
N GLY A 56 7.53 -4.81 -9.76
CA GLY A 56 6.33 -4.82 -10.58
C GLY A 56 5.76 -6.23 -10.71
N ARG A 57 6.64 -7.23 -10.73
CA ARG A 57 6.19 -8.59 -10.82
C ARG A 57 5.44 -9.01 -9.56
N THR A 58 5.93 -8.62 -8.40
CA THR A 58 5.24 -8.92 -7.16
C THR A 58 3.86 -8.26 -7.14
N ALA A 59 3.79 -7.02 -7.58
CA ALA A 59 2.50 -6.32 -7.63
C ALA A 59 1.55 -7.06 -8.56
N GLN A 60 2.04 -7.51 -9.70
CA GLN A 60 1.21 -8.25 -10.64
C GLN A 60 0.74 -9.56 -10.02
N ASN A 61 1.61 -10.26 -9.31
CA ASN A 61 1.23 -11.50 -8.65
C ASN A 61 0.12 -11.25 -7.64
N TRP A 62 0.21 -10.17 -6.89
CA TRP A 62 -0.81 -9.85 -5.90
C TRP A 62 -2.17 -9.59 -6.57
N ARG A 63 -2.14 -8.90 -7.71
CA ARG A 63 -3.37 -8.67 -8.46
C ARG A 63 -3.93 -9.98 -9.00
N ASP A 64 -3.05 -10.80 -9.57
CA ASP A 64 -3.48 -12.06 -10.17
C ASP A 64 -4.05 -13.01 -9.13
N GLU A 65 -3.54 -12.95 -7.92
CA GLU A 65 -4.02 -13.80 -6.84
C GLU A 65 -5.25 -13.22 -6.15
N GLY A 66 -5.68 -12.06 -6.57
CA GLY A 66 -6.86 -11.45 -5.98
C GLY A 66 -6.64 -10.91 -4.60
N LEU A 67 -5.38 -10.66 -4.22
CA LEU A 67 -5.08 -10.18 -2.89
C LEU A 67 -5.41 -8.71 -2.70
N ILE A 68 -5.41 -7.94 -3.78
CA ILE A 68 -5.68 -6.53 -3.68
C ILE A 68 -6.63 -6.10 -4.79
N THR A 69 -7.55 -5.23 -4.46
CA THR A 69 -8.50 -4.70 -5.40
C THR A 69 -7.85 -3.56 -6.20
N TYR A 70 -8.09 -3.55 -7.48
CA TYR A 70 -7.51 -2.52 -8.34
C TYR A 70 -8.44 -2.20 -9.48
N SER A 71 -8.14 -1.12 -10.19
CA SER A 71 -8.86 -0.73 -11.41
C SER A 71 -7.87 -0.66 -12.53
N GLN A 72 -8.31 -1.03 -13.72
CA GLN A 72 -7.44 -0.95 -14.88
C GLN A 72 -8.16 -0.16 -15.96
N VAL A 73 -7.53 0.90 -16.44
CA VAL A 73 -8.10 1.75 -17.46
C VAL A 73 -7.10 1.91 -18.56
N LYS A 74 -7.42 1.37 -19.73
CA LYS A 74 -6.53 1.46 -20.89
C LYS A 74 -5.10 1.07 -20.58
N GLY A 75 -4.95 -0.03 -19.89
CA GLY A 75 -3.63 -0.57 -19.57
C GLY A 75 -2.97 0.01 -18.34
N LYS A 76 -3.57 1.02 -17.74
CA LYS A 76 -3.00 1.63 -16.53
C LYS A 76 -3.69 1.07 -15.30
N ILE A 77 -2.90 0.76 -14.29
CA ILE A 77 -3.40 0.17 -13.04
C ILE A 77 -3.47 1.24 -11.98
N TYR A 78 -4.58 1.28 -11.27
CA TYR A 78 -4.79 2.22 -10.17
C TYR A 78 -5.33 1.50 -8.95
N TYR A 79 -4.98 2.00 -7.78
CA TYR A 79 -5.45 1.46 -6.52
C TYR A 79 -6.06 2.60 -5.70
N LYS A 80 -7.23 2.35 -5.12
CA LYS A 80 -7.81 3.31 -4.21
C LYS A 80 -7.07 3.21 -2.89
N LEU A 81 -6.86 4.34 -2.25
CA LEU A 81 -6.17 4.35 -0.98
C LEU A 81 -6.92 3.51 0.06
N THR A 82 -8.24 3.54 0.03
CA THR A 82 -9.04 2.73 0.94
C THR A 82 -8.85 1.24 0.70
N ASP A 83 -8.67 0.83 -0.55
CA ASP A 83 -8.43 -0.57 -0.86
C ASP A 83 -7.06 -1.00 -0.37
N ILE A 84 -6.08 -0.12 -0.43
CA ILE A 84 -4.75 -0.41 0.08
C ILE A 84 -4.82 -0.59 1.59
N LYS A 85 -5.57 0.27 2.28
CA LYS A 85 -5.73 0.15 3.71
C LYS A 85 -6.41 -1.17 4.07
N ARG A 86 -7.43 -1.53 3.32
CA ARG A 86 -8.15 -2.80 3.55
C ARG A 86 -7.22 -3.99 3.33
N PHE A 87 -6.39 -3.93 2.30
CA PHE A 87 -5.43 -4.99 2.02
C PHE A 87 -4.50 -5.18 3.22
N LEU A 88 -4.00 -4.09 3.77
CA LEU A 88 -3.11 -4.16 4.92
C LEU A 88 -3.82 -4.72 6.14
N ASP A 89 -5.05 -4.26 6.36
CA ASP A 89 -5.82 -4.74 7.51
C ASP A 89 -6.10 -6.23 7.42
N THR A 90 -6.39 -6.70 6.20
CA THR A 90 -6.70 -8.11 5.98
C THR A 90 -5.47 -8.98 6.21
N HIS A 91 -4.30 -8.48 5.90
CA HIS A 91 -3.08 -9.26 6.01
C HIS A 91 -2.28 -8.93 7.27
N ARG A 92 -2.92 -8.29 8.23
CA ARG A 92 -2.28 -7.92 9.45
C ARG A 92 -1.89 -9.15 10.25
N SER A 93 -0.68 -9.11 10.78
CA SER A 93 -0.17 -10.21 11.57
C SER A 93 -0.19 -9.78 13.01
N ASN A 94 -0.76 -10.54 13.87
CA ASN A 94 -0.80 -10.16 15.28
C ASN A 94 0.15 -10.96 16.11
#